data_df9828134a519c78ac0a30d2bb577279
#
_entry.id   df9828134a519c78ac0a30d2bb577279
#
_cell.length_a   1.000
_cell.length_b   1.000
_cell.length_c   1.000
_cell.angle_alpha   90.00
_cell.angle_beta   90.00
_cell.angle_gamma   90.00
#
_symmetry.space_group_name_H-M   'P 1'
#
loop_
_entity.id
_entity.type
_entity.pdbx_description
1 polymer ?
#
loop_
_entity_poly.entity_id
_entity_poly.type
_entity_poly.pdbx_seq_one_letter_code
_entity_poly.pdbx_strand_id
1 'polypeptide(L)'
;MAYNIIFYFSDQQRWDTCGCFGQPLNVTPNLDKLAEEGVKFDNAFSPQPVCGPCRALFQTGKYPTETGCFRNNLMLPSNIKTLGEYMEKDAGYETAYVGKWHLASDGELEKTVSYTHLTLPTT
;
A
#
# COMPACT_ATOMS: atom_id res chain seq x y z
N MET A 1 -20.51 10.43 10.62
CA MET A 1 -19.51 11.06 9.76
C MET A 1 -18.60 9.97 9.24
N ALA A 2 -18.40 9.88 7.94
CA ALA A 2 -17.38 9.03 7.36
C ALA A 2 -16.06 9.82 7.31
N TYR A 3 -14.94 9.19 7.67
CA TYR A 3 -13.61 9.79 7.57
C TYR A 3 -13.01 9.51 6.19
N ASN A 4 -12.30 10.48 5.62
CA ASN A 4 -11.44 10.21 4.49
C ASN A 4 -10.20 9.45 4.98
N ILE A 5 -9.83 8.39 4.25
CA ILE A 5 -8.70 7.52 4.59
C ILE A 5 -7.66 7.64 3.49
N ILE A 6 -6.44 8.03 3.86
CA ILE A 6 -5.29 8.04 2.95
C ILE A 6 -4.31 6.99 3.45
N PHE A 7 -4.05 6.00 2.62
CA PHE A 7 -3.00 5.00 2.86
C PHE A 7 -1.79 5.32 1.99
N TYR A 8 -0.77 5.94 2.60
CA TYR A 8 0.48 6.25 1.93
C TYR A 8 1.50 5.15 2.16
N PHE A 9 2.07 4.63 1.09
CA PHE A 9 3.03 3.54 1.12
C PHE A 9 4.24 3.86 0.24
N SER A 10 5.42 4.04 0.87
CA SER A 10 6.69 4.17 0.15
C SER A 10 7.23 2.81 -0.28
N ASP A 11 7.87 2.74 -1.46
CA ASP A 11 8.56 1.53 -1.91
C ASP A 11 9.99 1.52 -1.34
N GLN A 12 10.41 0.39 -0.78
CA GLN A 12 11.79 0.09 -0.36
C GLN A 12 12.45 1.14 0.58
N GLN A 13 11.66 1.87 1.34
CA GLN A 13 12.19 2.82 2.33
C GLN A 13 12.62 2.09 3.60
N ARG A 14 13.85 2.33 4.05
CA ARG A 14 14.32 1.88 5.37
C ARG A 14 13.78 2.82 6.45
N TRP A 15 13.42 2.26 7.60
CA TRP A 15 12.89 3.00 8.74
C TRP A 15 13.86 4.11 9.22
N ASP A 16 15.16 3.82 9.27
CA ASP A 16 16.22 4.72 9.73
C ASP A 16 16.56 5.88 8.76
N THR A 17 15.83 6.00 7.65
CA THR A 17 15.89 7.17 6.76
C THR A 17 14.92 8.28 7.18
N CYS A 18 14.05 8.05 8.16
CA CYS A 18 13.12 9.04 8.68
C CYS A 18 13.70 9.72 9.92
N GLY A 19 13.49 11.03 10.05
CA GLY A 19 13.97 11.82 11.20
C GLY A 19 13.36 11.33 12.52
N CYS A 20 12.08 10.97 12.54
CA CYS A 20 11.39 10.43 13.71
C CYS A 20 11.97 9.09 14.23
N PHE A 21 12.81 8.44 13.44
CA PHE A 21 13.59 7.26 13.83
C PHE A 21 15.09 7.52 14.00
N GLY A 22 15.50 8.78 14.10
CA GLY A 22 16.87 9.17 14.43
C GLY A 22 17.79 9.51 13.24
N GLN A 23 17.24 9.69 12.02
CA GLN A 23 18.01 10.23 10.91
C GLN A 23 18.43 11.68 11.22
N PRO A 24 19.74 12.00 11.24
CA PRO A 24 20.22 13.34 11.60
C PRO A 24 19.97 14.39 10.52
N LEU A 25 19.76 13.96 9.27
CA LEU A 25 19.46 14.86 8.17
C LEU A 25 17.95 15.15 8.13
N ASN A 26 17.60 16.42 7.96
CA ASN A 26 16.19 16.83 7.86
C ASN A 26 15.63 16.51 6.45
N VAL A 27 15.45 15.24 6.17
CA VAL A 27 14.99 14.74 4.86
C VAL A 27 13.52 14.34 4.84
N THR A 28 12.89 14.17 6.02
CA THR A 28 11.49 13.75 6.16
C THR A 28 10.67 14.65 7.09
N PRO A 29 10.74 15.99 7.01
CA PRO A 29 10.15 16.88 8.01
C PRO A 29 8.62 16.72 8.15
N ASN A 30 7.93 16.39 7.07
CA ASN A 30 6.48 16.19 7.11
C ASN A 30 6.08 14.86 7.77
N LEU A 31 6.87 13.79 7.56
CA LEU A 31 6.65 12.51 8.25
C LEU A 31 6.99 12.63 9.74
N ASP A 32 8.04 13.39 10.07
CA ASP A 32 8.45 13.63 11.44
C ASP A 32 7.35 14.38 12.21
N LYS A 33 6.81 15.43 11.61
CA LYS A 33 5.64 16.15 12.16
C LYS A 33 4.42 15.24 12.32
N LEU A 34 4.14 14.40 11.34
CA LEU A 34 3.03 13.45 11.43
C LEU A 34 3.23 12.44 12.57
N ALA A 35 4.47 12.01 12.81
CA ALA A 35 4.82 11.13 13.93
C ALA A 35 4.67 11.82 15.30
N GLU A 36 4.90 13.13 15.39
CA GLU A 36 4.69 13.92 16.60
C GLU A 36 3.20 14.12 16.92
N GLU A 37 2.38 14.30 15.91
CA GLU A 37 0.93 14.57 16.04
C GLU A 37 0.09 13.28 16.09
N GLY A 38 0.64 12.16 15.66
CA GLY A 38 -0.07 10.89 15.49
C GLY A 38 0.48 9.76 16.36
N VAL A 39 0.47 8.56 15.82
CA VAL A 39 1.01 7.35 16.47
C VAL A 39 2.16 6.80 15.64
N LYS A 40 3.31 6.64 16.26
CA LYS A 40 4.50 6.01 15.68
C LYS A 40 4.66 4.59 16.22
N PHE A 41 4.88 3.63 15.34
CA PHE A 41 5.15 2.24 15.70
C PHE A 41 6.64 1.96 15.56
N ASP A 42 7.33 1.73 16.68
CA ASP A 42 8.77 1.43 16.68
C ASP A 42 9.07 0.00 16.20
N ASN A 43 8.10 -0.91 16.33
CA ASN A 43 8.24 -2.32 15.99
C ASN A 43 7.10 -2.75 15.05
N ALA A 44 7.16 -2.32 13.80
CA ALA A 44 6.25 -2.78 12.74
C ALA A 44 7.03 -3.68 11.76
N PHE A 45 6.52 -4.86 11.47
CA PHE A 45 7.18 -5.85 10.63
C PHE A 45 6.31 -6.25 9.45
N SER A 46 6.92 -6.34 8.28
CA SER A 46 6.31 -7.01 7.13
C SER A 46 6.59 -8.51 7.22
N PRO A 47 5.59 -9.39 7.06
CA PRO A 47 5.81 -10.83 7.05
C PRO A 47 6.65 -11.30 5.86
N GLN A 48 6.69 -10.52 4.79
CA GLN A 48 7.54 -10.72 3.62
C GLN A 48 7.98 -9.38 3.05
N PRO A 49 9.21 -8.89 3.34
CA PRO A 49 9.68 -7.57 2.92
C PRO A 49 10.18 -7.58 1.46
N VAL A 50 9.31 -7.98 0.55
CA VAL A 50 9.51 -8.01 -0.90
C VAL A 50 8.33 -7.32 -1.57
N CYS A 51 8.54 -6.57 -2.64
CA CYS A 51 7.55 -5.66 -3.24
C CYS A 51 6.18 -6.31 -3.50
N GLY A 52 6.12 -7.39 -4.28
CA GLY A 52 4.86 -8.07 -4.61
C GLY A 52 4.16 -8.66 -3.39
N PRO A 53 4.80 -9.52 -2.60
CA PRO A 53 4.22 -10.13 -1.40
C PRO A 53 3.70 -9.10 -0.39
N CYS A 54 4.49 -8.06 -0.12
CA CYS A 54 4.09 -7.00 0.80
C CYS A 54 2.87 -6.24 0.29
N ARG A 55 2.81 -5.97 -1.02
CA ARG A 55 1.65 -5.31 -1.64
C ARG A 55 0.42 -6.19 -1.62
N ALA A 56 0.56 -7.50 -1.85
CA ALA A 56 -0.55 -8.45 -1.72
C ALA A 56 -1.12 -8.45 -0.30
N LEU A 57 -0.26 -8.42 0.72
CA LEU A 57 -0.68 -8.32 2.11
C LEU A 57 -1.47 -7.04 2.37
N PHE A 58 -0.99 -5.87 1.94
CA PHE A 58 -1.71 -4.62 2.14
C PHE A 58 -3.05 -4.58 1.42
N GLN A 59 -3.11 -5.16 0.22
CA GLN A 59 -4.34 -5.18 -0.56
C GLN A 59 -5.39 -6.17 -0.02
N THR A 60 -4.99 -7.21 0.70
CA THR A 60 -5.89 -8.30 1.06
C THR A 60 -6.02 -8.56 2.56
N GLY A 61 -5.09 -8.06 3.36
CA GLY A 61 -4.96 -8.40 4.79
C GLY A 61 -4.55 -9.86 5.03
N LYS A 62 -4.09 -10.58 4.00
CA LYS A 62 -3.75 -12.02 4.05
C LYS A 62 -2.26 -12.24 3.90
N TYR A 63 -1.76 -13.29 4.54
CA TYR A 63 -0.35 -13.68 4.39
C TYR A 63 -0.03 -14.12 2.96
N PRO A 64 1.21 -13.93 2.49
CA PRO A 64 1.65 -14.38 1.16
C PRO A 64 1.42 -15.87 0.89
N THR A 65 1.49 -16.72 1.93
CA THR A 65 1.20 -18.16 1.85
C THR A 65 -0.27 -18.45 1.58
N GLU A 66 -1.18 -17.58 1.98
CA GLU A 66 -2.61 -17.72 1.74
C GLU A 66 -3.01 -17.19 0.35
N THR A 67 -2.36 -16.09 -0.07
CA THR A 67 -2.64 -15.49 -1.39
C THR A 67 -1.92 -16.18 -2.53
N GLY A 68 -0.88 -16.96 -2.24
CA GLY A 68 0.03 -17.50 -3.24
C GLY A 68 1.08 -16.50 -3.76
N CYS A 69 0.99 -15.22 -3.36
CA CYS A 69 1.90 -14.15 -3.79
C CYS A 69 3.15 -14.09 -2.89
N PHE A 70 3.94 -15.15 -2.84
CA PHE A 70 5.10 -15.28 -1.96
C PHE A 70 6.42 -14.78 -2.56
N ARG A 71 6.42 -14.33 -3.81
CA ARG A 71 7.56 -13.70 -4.51
C ARG A 71 7.05 -12.69 -5.54
N ASN A 72 7.95 -11.87 -6.08
CA ASN A 72 7.61 -10.97 -7.18
C ASN A 72 7.16 -11.75 -8.43
N ASN A 73 6.43 -11.07 -9.29
CA ASN A 73 5.91 -11.58 -10.56
C ASN A 73 4.88 -12.72 -10.39
N LEU A 74 4.26 -12.80 -9.25
CA LEU A 74 3.07 -13.63 -9.03
C LEU A 74 1.83 -12.74 -9.01
N MET A 75 0.85 -13.12 -9.82
CA MET A 75 -0.43 -12.44 -9.90
C MET A 75 -1.27 -12.70 -8.66
N LEU A 76 -1.91 -11.66 -8.14
CA LEU A 76 -2.92 -11.82 -7.11
C LEU A 76 -4.15 -12.53 -7.72
N PRO A 77 -4.60 -13.66 -7.16
CA PRO A 77 -5.77 -14.36 -7.65
C PRO A 77 -7.03 -13.48 -7.62
N SER A 78 -7.78 -13.45 -8.72
CA SER A 78 -8.97 -12.60 -8.89
C SER A 78 -10.14 -12.94 -7.95
N ASN A 79 -10.11 -14.10 -7.33
CA ASN A 79 -11.09 -14.52 -6.33
C ASN A 79 -10.78 -14.04 -4.91
N ILE A 80 -9.65 -13.36 -4.71
CA ILE A 80 -9.29 -12.77 -3.42
C ILE A 80 -9.73 -11.31 -3.42
N LYS A 81 -10.67 -11.00 -2.53
CA LYS A 81 -11.20 -9.65 -2.36
C LYS A 81 -10.14 -8.70 -1.80
N THR A 82 -10.00 -7.54 -2.43
CA THR A 82 -9.03 -6.52 -2.04
C THR A 82 -9.60 -5.51 -1.06
N LEU A 83 -8.73 -4.75 -0.39
CA LEU A 83 -9.11 -3.64 0.48
C LEU A 83 -10.03 -2.65 -0.24
N GLY A 84 -9.70 -2.27 -1.48
CA GLY A 84 -10.54 -1.38 -2.29
C GLY A 84 -11.95 -1.94 -2.46
N GLU A 85 -12.08 -3.24 -2.79
CA GLU A 85 -13.39 -3.87 -2.94
C GLU A 85 -14.17 -3.97 -1.62
N TYR A 86 -13.50 -4.16 -0.48
CA TYR A 86 -14.16 -4.09 0.83
C TYR A 86 -14.68 -2.68 1.12
N MET A 87 -13.85 -1.68 0.87
CA MET A 87 -14.21 -0.29 1.11
C MET A 87 -15.38 0.16 0.23
N GLU A 88 -15.39 -0.22 -1.05
CA GLU A 88 -16.48 0.14 -1.96
C GLU A 88 -17.76 -0.64 -1.67
N LYS A 89 -17.68 -1.97 -1.66
CA LYS A 89 -18.88 -2.83 -1.64
C LYS A 89 -19.50 -2.95 -0.26
N ASP A 90 -18.69 -2.96 0.80
CA ASP A 90 -19.19 -3.22 2.16
C ASP A 90 -19.28 -1.95 3.00
N ALA A 91 -18.44 -0.94 2.73
CA ALA A 91 -18.39 0.29 3.52
C ALA A 91 -18.88 1.55 2.78
N GLY A 92 -19.16 1.45 1.48
CA GLY A 92 -19.72 2.55 0.67
C GLY A 92 -18.76 3.71 0.45
N TYR A 93 -17.45 3.46 0.45
CA TYR A 93 -16.44 4.44 0.10
C TYR A 93 -16.22 4.50 -1.41
N GLU A 94 -15.87 5.66 -1.89
CA GLU A 94 -15.21 5.79 -3.19
C GLU A 94 -13.70 5.54 -2.97
N THR A 95 -13.08 4.73 -3.84
CA THR A 95 -11.67 4.36 -3.70
C THR A 95 -10.83 4.84 -4.87
N ALA A 96 -9.58 5.16 -4.60
CA ALA A 96 -8.60 5.50 -5.60
C ALA A 96 -7.27 4.78 -5.29
N TYR A 97 -6.60 4.31 -6.33
CA TYR A 97 -5.26 3.75 -6.22
C TYR A 97 -4.31 4.50 -7.16
N VAL A 98 -3.21 5.00 -6.64
CA VAL A 98 -2.20 5.73 -7.41
C VAL A 98 -0.83 5.14 -7.14
N GLY A 99 -0.13 4.69 -8.18
CA GLY A 99 1.24 4.19 -8.07
C GLY A 99 1.42 2.74 -8.48
N LYS A 100 2.51 2.14 -8.02
CA LYS A 100 2.95 0.80 -8.40
C LYS A 100 2.01 -0.29 -7.87
N TRP A 101 1.42 -1.07 -8.75
CA TRP A 101 0.57 -2.22 -8.41
C TRP A 101 1.40 -3.47 -8.09
N HIS A 102 2.16 -3.96 -9.05
CA HIS A 102 3.09 -5.11 -8.95
C HIS A 102 2.45 -6.45 -8.50
N LEU A 103 1.19 -6.65 -8.80
CA LEU A 103 0.43 -7.87 -8.48
C LEU A 103 -0.22 -8.49 -9.73
N ALA A 104 0.35 -8.21 -10.90
CA ALA A 104 0.01 -8.82 -12.18
C ALA A 104 1.10 -9.77 -12.65
N SER A 105 0.78 -10.67 -13.58
CA SER A 105 1.74 -11.55 -14.23
C SER A 105 2.70 -10.76 -15.14
N ASP A 106 3.87 -11.33 -15.43
CA ASP A 106 4.90 -10.68 -16.26
C ASP A 106 4.38 -10.20 -17.63
N GLY A 107 3.43 -10.91 -18.23
CA GLY A 107 2.82 -10.50 -19.51
C GLY A 107 1.75 -9.41 -19.40
N GLU A 108 1.30 -9.10 -18.22
CA GLU A 108 0.26 -8.09 -17.94
C GLU A 108 0.80 -6.86 -17.22
N LEU A 109 2.06 -6.91 -16.74
CA LEU A 109 2.69 -5.80 -16.01
C LEU A 109 2.66 -4.49 -16.79
N GLU A 110 2.85 -4.55 -18.11
CA GLU A 110 2.77 -3.36 -18.97
C GLU A 110 1.36 -2.79 -19.07
N LYS A 111 0.33 -3.63 -18.92
CA LYS A 111 -1.07 -3.21 -18.99
C LYS A 111 -1.62 -2.72 -17.64
N THR A 112 -1.09 -3.26 -16.54
CA THR A 112 -1.60 -3.00 -15.18
C THR A 112 -0.85 -1.85 -14.50
N VAL A 113 0.31 -1.46 -14.99
CA VAL A 113 1.00 -0.20 -14.63
C VAL A 113 0.33 1.00 -15.31
N SER A 114 -0.62 0.75 -16.20
CA SER A 114 -1.49 1.78 -16.73
C SER A 114 -2.30 2.34 -15.57
N TYR A 115 -1.77 3.38 -14.98
CA TYR A 115 -2.46 4.46 -14.28
C TYR A 115 -3.97 4.22 -14.22
N THR A 116 -4.47 3.76 -13.11
CA THR A 116 -5.85 4.01 -12.80
C THR A 116 -5.94 5.52 -12.59
N HIS A 117 -6.14 6.27 -13.66
CA HIS A 117 -6.61 7.63 -13.60
C HIS A 117 -8.03 7.53 -13.08
N LEU A 118 -8.17 7.56 -11.77
CA LEU A 118 -9.44 7.91 -11.18
C LEU A 118 -9.61 9.40 -11.43
N THR A 119 -10.39 9.72 -12.43
CA THR A 119 -11.07 10.99 -12.47
C THR A 119 -12.04 10.99 -11.31
N LEU A 120 -11.71 11.69 -10.23
CA LEU A 120 -12.69 12.01 -9.21
C LEU A 120 -13.87 12.71 -9.90
N PRO A 121 -15.11 12.25 -9.72
CA PRO A 121 -16.24 13.03 -10.20
C PRO A 121 -16.22 14.37 -9.48
N THR A 122 -16.05 15.43 -10.22
CA THR A 122 -16.27 16.79 -9.73
C THR A 122 -17.78 16.96 -9.61
N THR A 123 -18.29 16.90 -8.41
CA THR A 123 -19.63 17.40 -8.07
C THR A 123 -19.61 18.89 -7.94
#